data_a6cfb5c97a1296cbae632a78a20f6110
#
_entry.id   a6cfb5c97a1296cbae632a78a20f6110
#
_cell.length_a   1.000
_cell.length_b   1.000
_cell.length_c   1.000
_cell.angle_alpha   90.00
_cell.angle_beta   90.00
_cell.angle_gamma   90.00
#
_symmetry.space_group_name_H-M   'P 1'
#
loop_
_entity.id
_entity.type
_entity.pdbx_description
1 polymer ?
#
loop_
_entity_poly.entity_id
_entity_poly.type
_entity_poly.pdbx_seq_one_letter_code
_entity_poly.pdbx_strand_id
1 'polypeptide(L)'
;CNGEYRYNDILGHIDPDIQDRHGDGDKDAIDSAWHTLSAEWSTNVTNALRGILKCELPVIRLPKEEIGRAISVFSSINEGGMKLDLYDLIVARAAQQSDDKSLTERILDDIDNAIDISQALKNDISGFNVNSWSVKSFNVLEKEALSKTLKKHFLNALSIYVHKVKGEDVTIEHIKMKKILSLRAEEINANLSKVIKGLSRAYLFLHLKCGLAKLPELSYELMMLPIFNIVVDDAKWNDVNTIKRVEY
;
A
#
# COMPACT_ATOMS: atom_id res chain seq x y z
N CYS A 1 13.20 27.20 -19.97
CA CYS A 1 12.34 26.88 -21.11
C CYS A 1 12.94 27.53 -22.34
N ASN A 2 13.63 26.76 -23.18
CA ASN A 2 14.05 27.22 -24.51
C ASN A 2 12.84 27.06 -25.42
N GLY A 3 11.92 28.03 -25.38
CA GLY A 3 10.70 27.98 -26.14
C GLY A 3 10.88 28.62 -27.50
N GLU A 4 11.08 27.83 -28.53
CA GLU A 4 10.63 28.15 -29.86
C GLU A 4 9.14 27.84 -30.01
N TYR A 5 8.29 28.47 -29.19
CA TYR A 5 6.87 28.52 -29.48
C TYR A 5 6.63 29.71 -30.41
N ARG A 6 6.12 29.41 -31.60
CA ARG A 6 5.71 30.46 -32.51
C ARG A 6 4.59 31.26 -31.87
N TYR A 7 4.67 32.59 -31.96
CA TYR A 7 3.73 33.55 -31.42
C TYR A 7 2.25 33.19 -31.65
N ASN A 8 1.93 32.65 -32.83
CA ASN A 8 0.59 32.22 -33.22
C ASN A 8 0.07 30.97 -32.47
N ASP A 9 0.98 30.09 -32.00
CA ASP A 9 0.60 28.89 -31.29
C ASP A 9 0.12 29.15 -29.85
N ILE A 10 0.61 30.27 -29.30
CA ILE A 10 0.27 30.67 -27.91
C ILE A 10 -1.02 31.48 -27.89
N LEU A 11 -1.26 32.36 -28.84
CA LEU A 11 -2.47 33.18 -28.92
C LEU A 11 -3.75 32.35 -29.13
N GLY A 12 -3.68 31.26 -29.92
CA GLY A 12 -4.82 30.36 -30.15
C GLY A 12 -5.27 29.56 -28.92
N HIS A 13 -4.42 29.48 -27.88
CA HIS A 13 -4.69 28.71 -26.68
C HIS A 13 -5.04 29.56 -25.43
N ILE A 14 -4.74 30.86 -25.44
CA ILE A 14 -4.82 31.68 -24.22
C ILE A 14 -6.13 32.45 -24.10
N ASP A 15 -6.65 33.00 -25.16
CA ASP A 15 -7.94 33.71 -25.14
C ASP A 15 -8.50 33.94 -26.55
N PRO A 16 -9.57 33.23 -26.98
CA PRO A 16 -10.25 33.51 -28.24
C PRO A 16 -10.75 34.95 -28.37
N ASP A 17 -11.08 35.60 -27.25
CA ASP A 17 -11.57 36.99 -27.21
C ASP A 17 -10.50 38.02 -27.54
N ILE A 18 -9.20 37.69 -27.47
CA ILE A 18 -8.13 38.60 -27.87
C ILE A 18 -8.02 38.73 -29.39
N GLN A 19 -8.23 37.60 -30.10
CA GLN A 19 -8.26 37.57 -31.54
C GLN A 19 -9.48 38.36 -32.09
N ASP A 20 -10.64 38.24 -31.44
CA ASP A 20 -11.86 38.94 -31.83
C ASP A 20 -11.81 40.47 -31.54
N ARG A 21 -11.12 40.90 -30.48
CA ARG A 21 -11.03 42.32 -30.09
C ARG A 21 -10.03 43.15 -30.92
N HIS A 22 -9.00 42.52 -31.44
CA HIS A 22 -7.90 43.27 -32.08
C HIS A 22 -7.79 43.08 -33.58
N GLY A 23 -8.55 42.23 -34.21
CA GLY A 23 -8.55 42.01 -35.66
C GLY A 23 -7.19 41.53 -36.23
N ASP A 24 -7.22 41.02 -37.45
CA ASP A 24 -6.03 40.39 -38.08
C ASP A 24 -4.90 41.36 -38.50
N GLY A 25 -4.92 42.63 -38.07
CA GLY A 25 -4.08 43.62 -38.69
C GLY A 25 -3.21 44.51 -37.81
N ASP A 26 -3.44 44.58 -36.51
CA ASP A 26 -2.65 45.48 -35.66
C ASP A 26 -1.62 44.77 -34.81
N LYS A 27 -0.43 44.57 -35.35
CA LYS A 27 0.67 43.88 -34.71
C LYS A 27 1.12 44.54 -33.41
N ASP A 28 1.08 45.88 -33.36
CA ASP A 28 1.51 46.65 -32.19
C ASP A 28 0.50 46.51 -31.03
N ALA A 29 -0.81 46.43 -31.32
CA ALA A 29 -1.85 46.18 -30.36
C ALA A 29 -1.77 44.75 -29.77
N ILE A 30 -1.46 43.76 -30.61
CA ILE A 30 -1.27 42.36 -30.20
C ILE A 30 -0.04 42.21 -29.30
N ASP A 31 1.09 42.85 -29.67
CA ASP A 31 2.31 42.84 -28.87
C ASP A 31 2.11 43.53 -27.50
N SER A 32 1.38 44.63 -27.47
CA SER A 32 1.04 45.31 -26.21
C SER A 32 0.13 44.46 -25.31
N ALA A 33 -0.89 43.79 -25.87
CA ALA A 33 -1.76 42.88 -25.14
C ALA A 33 -0.98 41.67 -24.59
N TRP A 34 -0.05 41.13 -25.39
CA TRP A 34 0.83 40.02 -24.96
C TRP A 34 1.75 40.43 -23.80
N HIS A 35 2.37 41.61 -23.86
CA HIS A 35 3.20 42.11 -22.76
C HIS A 35 2.39 42.29 -21.47
N THR A 36 1.19 42.80 -21.57
CA THR A 36 0.28 42.96 -20.40
C THR A 36 -0.08 41.62 -19.81
N LEU A 37 -0.55 40.64 -20.61
CA LEU A 37 -0.92 39.31 -20.18
C LEU A 37 0.26 38.53 -19.59
N SER A 38 1.43 38.61 -20.23
CA SER A 38 2.62 37.92 -19.72
C SER A 38 3.09 38.48 -18.38
N ALA A 39 2.97 39.81 -18.19
CA ALA A 39 3.29 40.47 -16.92
C ALA A 39 2.29 40.08 -15.81
N GLU A 40 0.99 40.06 -16.11
CA GLU A 40 -0.04 39.61 -15.18
C GLU A 40 0.13 38.15 -14.82
N TRP A 41 0.35 37.27 -15.80
CA TRP A 41 0.59 35.85 -15.57
C TRP A 41 1.83 35.62 -14.71
N SER A 42 2.95 36.27 -15.03
CA SER A 42 4.18 36.22 -14.25
C SER A 42 3.97 36.67 -12.81
N THR A 43 3.20 37.73 -12.62
CA THR A 43 2.84 38.26 -11.30
C THR A 43 1.99 37.26 -10.53
N ASN A 44 0.98 36.68 -11.17
CA ASN A 44 0.08 35.71 -10.54
C ASN A 44 0.82 34.43 -10.14
N VAL A 45 1.69 33.89 -11.03
CA VAL A 45 2.55 32.73 -10.73
C VAL A 45 3.50 33.04 -9.57
N THR A 46 4.14 34.20 -9.60
CA THR A 46 5.07 34.63 -8.52
C THR A 46 4.35 34.75 -7.19
N ASN A 47 3.14 35.32 -7.19
CA ASN A 47 2.34 35.46 -5.97
C ASN A 47 1.86 34.09 -5.45
N ALA A 48 1.45 33.18 -6.34
CA ALA A 48 1.08 31.81 -5.97
C ALA A 48 2.27 31.06 -5.35
N LEU A 49 3.45 31.12 -5.98
CA LEU A 49 4.68 30.51 -5.45
C LEU A 49 5.08 31.12 -4.09
N ARG A 50 5.00 32.45 -3.96
CA ARG A 50 5.24 33.10 -2.66
C ARG A 50 4.22 32.69 -1.60
N GLY A 51 2.95 32.49 -1.98
CA GLY A 51 1.92 31.95 -1.11
C GLY A 51 2.27 30.56 -0.60
N ILE A 52 2.73 29.68 -1.47
CA ILE A 52 3.19 28.32 -1.13
C ILE A 52 4.40 28.38 -0.18
N LEU A 53 5.40 29.24 -0.46
CA LEU A 53 6.58 29.40 0.39
C LEU A 53 6.27 29.98 1.78
N LYS A 54 5.20 30.75 1.91
CA LYS A 54 4.73 31.31 3.18
C LYS A 54 3.74 30.40 3.90
N CYS A 55 3.36 29.28 3.29
CA CYS A 55 2.43 28.35 3.92
C CYS A 55 3.11 27.70 5.13
N GLU A 56 2.64 28.02 6.32
CA GLU A 56 3.06 27.38 7.56
C GLU A 56 2.29 26.06 7.71
N LEU A 57 3.02 24.96 7.76
CA LEU A 57 2.42 23.66 8.06
C LEU A 57 2.30 23.51 9.58
N PRO A 58 1.09 23.45 10.13
CA PRO A 58 0.90 23.19 11.54
C PRO A 58 1.42 21.79 11.88
N VAL A 59 2.36 21.70 12.83
CA VAL A 59 2.91 20.43 13.30
C VAL A 59 2.39 20.15 14.70
N ILE A 60 1.61 19.09 14.85
CA ILE A 60 1.16 18.59 16.15
C ILE A 60 2.13 17.52 16.61
N ARG A 61 2.88 17.76 17.68
CA ARG A 61 3.74 16.75 18.31
C ARG A 61 3.00 16.14 19.49
N LEU A 62 2.81 14.84 19.45
CA LEU A 62 2.21 14.08 20.54
C LEU A 62 3.29 13.23 21.24
N PRO A 63 3.20 13.06 22.57
CA PRO A 63 4.07 12.16 23.32
C PRO A 63 3.95 10.73 22.76
N LYS A 64 5.04 9.96 22.86
CA LYS A 64 5.11 8.59 22.34
C LYS A 64 4.07 7.66 22.98
N GLU A 65 3.67 7.96 24.19
CA GLU A 65 2.68 7.21 24.97
C GLU A 65 1.24 7.43 24.49
N GLU A 66 0.98 8.53 23.76
CA GLU A 66 -0.35 8.90 23.27
C GLU A 66 -0.66 8.43 21.83
N ILE A 67 -0.14 7.26 21.44
CA ILE A 67 -0.37 6.70 20.09
C ILE A 67 -1.85 6.63 19.74
N GLY A 68 -2.71 6.26 20.69
CA GLY A 68 -4.17 6.20 20.45
C GLY A 68 -4.77 7.58 20.10
N ARG A 69 -4.29 8.65 20.74
CA ARG A 69 -4.70 10.02 20.45
C ARG A 69 -4.13 10.51 19.12
N ALA A 70 -2.89 10.15 18.82
CA ALA A 70 -2.29 10.44 17.52
C ALA A 70 -3.10 9.85 16.36
N ILE A 71 -3.60 8.63 16.51
CA ILE A 71 -4.45 7.97 15.52
C ILE A 71 -5.77 8.73 15.34
N SER A 72 -6.44 9.12 16.44
CA SER A 72 -7.71 9.85 16.37
C SER A 72 -7.54 11.21 15.71
N VAL A 73 -6.50 11.96 16.10
CA VAL A 73 -6.18 13.27 15.49
C VAL A 73 -5.86 13.11 14.02
N PHE A 74 -5.05 12.11 13.66
CA PHE A 74 -4.70 11.83 12.28
C PHE A 74 -5.93 11.47 11.43
N SER A 75 -6.82 10.61 11.94
CA SER A 75 -8.06 10.25 11.27
C SER A 75 -8.96 11.46 11.05
N SER A 76 -9.11 12.34 12.07
CA SER A 76 -9.93 13.55 11.97
C SER A 76 -9.36 14.57 10.97
N ILE A 77 -8.04 14.74 10.92
CA ILE A 77 -7.41 15.64 9.94
C ILE A 77 -7.61 15.13 8.51
N ASN A 78 -7.63 13.81 8.32
CA ASN A 78 -7.80 13.19 7.00
C ASN A 78 -9.27 13.10 6.53
N GLU A 79 -10.25 13.45 7.34
CA GLU A 79 -11.66 13.47 6.92
C GLU A 79 -11.92 14.45 5.77
N GLY A 80 -11.11 15.50 5.63
CA GLY A 80 -11.19 16.49 4.55
C GLY A 80 -10.28 16.23 3.34
N GLY A 81 -9.46 15.16 3.35
CA GLY A 81 -8.46 14.84 2.33
C GLY A 81 -8.51 13.38 1.84
N MET A 82 -7.40 12.93 1.26
CA MET A 82 -7.24 11.52 0.89
C MET A 82 -7.17 10.66 2.17
N LYS A 83 -8.17 9.78 2.36
CA LYS A 83 -8.20 8.89 3.53
C LYS A 83 -7.03 7.93 3.48
N LEU A 84 -6.07 8.12 4.37
CA LEU A 84 -5.00 7.15 4.60
C LEU A 84 -5.55 6.02 5.47
N ASP A 85 -5.33 4.80 5.03
CA ASP A 85 -5.71 3.61 5.79
C ASP A 85 -4.57 3.17 6.75
N LEU A 86 -4.86 2.17 7.56
CA LEU A 86 -3.87 1.61 8.51
C LEU A 86 -2.64 1.05 7.79
N TYR A 87 -2.83 0.51 6.59
CA TYR A 87 -1.76 -0.02 5.76
C TYR A 87 -0.80 1.09 5.31
N ASP A 88 -1.33 2.24 4.87
CA ASP A 88 -0.54 3.39 4.44
C ASP A 88 0.37 3.90 5.57
N LEU A 89 -0.12 3.88 6.82
CA LEU A 89 0.67 4.26 8.00
C LEU A 89 1.82 3.28 8.26
N ILE A 90 1.58 1.99 8.08
CA ILE A 90 2.63 0.98 8.23
C ILE A 90 3.65 1.06 7.09
N VAL A 91 3.21 1.34 5.84
CA VAL A 91 4.11 1.62 4.71
C VAL A 91 5.02 2.81 5.01
N ALA A 92 4.44 3.93 5.45
CA ALA A 92 5.22 5.12 5.82
C ALA A 92 6.21 4.85 6.97
N ARG A 93 5.83 4.01 7.93
CA ARG A 93 6.72 3.62 9.03
C ARG A 93 7.86 2.72 8.57
N ALA A 94 7.57 1.72 7.75
CA ALA A 94 8.58 0.83 7.18
C ALA A 94 9.64 1.58 6.36
N ALA A 95 9.23 2.63 5.64
CA ALA A 95 10.11 3.47 4.84
C ALA A 95 11.16 4.25 5.66
N GLN A 96 11.00 4.37 6.99
CA GLN A 96 12.01 5.02 7.83
C GLN A 96 13.35 4.28 7.88
N GLN A 97 13.37 3.02 7.46
CA GLN A 97 14.55 2.15 7.45
C GLN A 97 14.63 1.24 6.22
N SER A 98 14.03 1.64 5.12
CA SER A 98 14.05 0.90 3.86
C SER A 98 14.86 1.68 2.85
N ASP A 99 15.77 0.99 2.16
CA ASP A 99 16.75 1.66 1.31
C ASP A 99 16.18 2.05 -0.07
N ASP A 100 15.61 1.15 -0.87
CA ASP A 100 15.25 1.48 -2.26
C ASP A 100 13.79 1.13 -2.66
N LYS A 101 13.16 0.15 -2.03
CA LYS A 101 11.82 -0.31 -2.38
C LYS A 101 10.82 -0.05 -1.28
N SER A 102 9.64 0.43 -1.64
CA SER A 102 8.52 0.56 -0.72
C SER A 102 8.10 -0.80 -0.14
N LEU A 103 7.46 -0.79 1.03
CA LEU A 103 6.90 -2.00 1.62
C LEU A 103 5.98 -2.75 0.65
N THR A 104 5.17 -2.01 -0.12
CA THR A 104 4.24 -2.57 -1.11
C THR A 104 4.97 -3.30 -2.24
N GLU A 105 6.03 -2.71 -2.80
CA GLU A 105 6.84 -3.35 -3.85
C GLU A 105 7.52 -4.61 -3.34
N ARG A 106 8.03 -4.59 -2.12
CA ARG A 106 8.64 -5.78 -1.50
C ARG A 106 7.63 -6.90 -1.25
N ILE A 107 6.40 -6.56 -0.86
CA ILE A 107 5.31 -7.54 -0.74
C ILE A 107 4.98 -8.16 -2.10
N LEU A 108 4.91 -7.34 -3.16
CA LEU A 108 4.65 -7.82 -4.52
C LEU A 108 5.76 -8.75 -5.01
N ASP A 109 7.02 -8.39 -4.78
CA ASP A 109 8.17 -9.24 -5.11
C ASP A 109 8.11 -10.60 -4.35
N ASP A 110 7.80 -10.57 -3.06
CA ASP A 110 7.73 -11.79 -2.23
C ASP A 110 6.53 -12.69 -2.62
N ILE A 111 5.42 -12.12 -3.10
CA ILE A 111 4.27 -12.88 -3.61
C ILE A 111 4.62 -13.64 -4.90
N ASP A 112 5.55 -13.12 -5.69
CA ASP A 112 6.00 -13.76 -6.93
C ASP A 112 6.97 -14.92 -6.69
N ASN A 113 7.52 -15.04 -5.48
CA ASN A 113 8.41 -16.14 -5.15
C ASN A 113 7.67 -17.48 -5.16
N ALA A 114 8.36 -18.52 -5.62
CA ALA A 114 7.84 -19.87 -5.60
C ALA A 114 7.51 -20.32 -4.17
N ILE A 115 6.34 -20.92 -3.99
CA ILE A 115 5.90 -21.45 -2.71
C ILE A 115 6.52 -22.84 -2.52
N ASP A 116 7.18 -23.04 -1.38
CA ASP A 116 7.62 -24.35 -0.95
C ASP A 116 6.43 -25.19 -0.48
N ILE A 117 6.14 -26.26 -1.19
CA ILE A 117 5.01 -27.12 -0.83
C ILE A 117 5.45 -28.19 0.13
N SER A 118 4.74 -28.24 1.26
CA SER A 118 4.91 -29.29 2.27
C SER A 118 4.76 -30.68 1.66
N GLN A 119 5.63 -31.62 2.06
CA GLN A 119 5.53 -33.03 1.66
C GLN A 119 4.17 -33.63 2.05
N ALA A 120 3.59 -33.15 3.16
CA ALA A 120 2.25 -33.54 3.60
C ALA A 120 1.15 -33.24 2.58
N LEU A 121 1.24 -32.06 1.94
CA LEU A 121 0.28 -31.65 0.91
C LEU A 121 0.53 -32.37 -0.42
N LYS A 122 1.78 -32.66 -0.77
CA LYS A 122 2.11 -33.37 -2.02
C LYS A 122 1.51 -34.77 -2.09
N ASN A 123 1.45 -35.47 -0.97
CA ASN A 123 0.95 -36.83 -0.91
C ASN A 123 -0.57 -36.92 -1.07
N ASP A 124 -1.30 -35.86 -0.71
CA ASP A 124 -2.77 -35.84 -0.71
C ASP A 124 -3.37 -35.35 -2.03
N ILE A 125 -2.55 -34.84 -2.96
CA ILE A 125 -3.04 -34.18 -4.16
C ILE A 125 -2.47 -34.85 -5.41
N SER A 126 -3.09 -35.96 -5.78
CA SER A 126 -2.81 -36.60 -7.07
C SER A 126 -3.37 -35.72 -8.22
N GLY A 127 -2.51 -35.23 -9.08
CA GLY A 127 -2.88 -34.48 -10.28
C GLY A 127 -2.85 -32.95 -10.20
N PHE A 128 -2.57 -32.36 -9.03
CA PHE A 128 -2.39 -30.90 -8.93
C PHE A 128 -1.00 -30.49 -9.44
N ASN A 129 -0.98 -29.68 -10.48
CA ASN A 129 0.28 -29.11 -10.95
C ASN A 129 0.67 -27.90 -10.11
N VAL A 130 1.47 -28.16 -9.10
CA VAL A 130 1.98 -27.17 -8.16
C VAL A 130 2.75 -26.03 -8.84
N ASN A 131 3.43 -26.32 -9.94
CA ASN A 131 4.21 -25.34 -10.68
C ASN A 131 3.34 -24.29 -11.42
N SER A 132 2.05 -24.57 -11.58
CA SER A 132 1.11 -23.65 -12.22
C SER A 132 0.33 -22.79 -11.24
N TRP A 133 0.40 -23.05 -9.93
CA TRP A 133 -0.29 -22.28 -8.93
C TRP A 133 0.59 -21.15 -8.38
N SER A 134 0.07 -19.95 -8.33
CA SER A 134 0.71 -18.82 -7.67
C SER A 134 -0.30 -18.12 -6.76
N VAL A 135 0.21 -17.40 -5.76
CA VAL A 135 -0.63 -16.60 -4.87
C VAL A 135 -1.48 -15.59 -5.64
N LYS A 136 -0.99 -15.06 -6.76
CA LYS A 136 -1.72 -14.15 -7.65
C LYS A 136 -3.02 -14.76 -8.19
N SER A 137 -3.02 -16.08 -8.50
CA SER A 137 -4.22 -16.77 -8.98
C SER A 137 -5.33 -16.86 -7.93
N PHE A 138 -5.00 -16.62 -6.67
CA PHE A 138 -5.95 -16.61 -5.54
C PHE A 138 -6.68 -15.25 -5.36
N ASN A 139 -6.60 -14.34 -6.34
CA ASN A 139 -7.20 -13.01 -6.31
C ASN A 139 -6.77 -12.13 -5.13
N VAL A 140 -5.49 -12.18 -4.80
CA VAL A 140 -4.87 -11.33 -3.77
C VAL A 140 -4.57 -9.92 -4.28
N LEU A 141 -4.63 -9.71 -5.60
CA LEU A 141 -4.39 -8.43 -6.27
C LEU A 141 -5.67 -7.88 -6.88
N GLU A 142 -5.80 -6.56 -6.89
CA GLU A 142 -6.82 -5.79 -7.59
C GLU A 142 -6.11 -4.81 -8.52
N LYS A 143 -6.26 -4.99 -9.85
CA LYS A 143 -5.63 -4.12 -10.86
C LYS A 143 -4.12 -3.89 -10.60
N GLU A 144 -3.37 -4.95 -10.38
CA GLU A 144 -1.92 -4.95 -10.09
C GLU A 144 -1.53 -4.38 -8.71
N ALA A 145 -2.48 -3.92 -7.91
CA ALA A 145 -2.25 -3.47 -6.53
C ALA A 145 -2.68 -4.55 -5.52
N LEU A 146 -2.17 -4.43 -4.29
CA LEU A 146 -2.60 -5.32 -3.20
C LEU A 146 -4.08 -5.11 -2.88
N SER A 147 -4.86 -6.18 -2.87
CA SER A 147 -6.27 -6.12 -2.49
C SER A 147 -6.44 -5.66 -1.04
N LYS A 148 -7.60 -5.07 -0.74
CA LYS A 148 -7.93 -4.65 0.63
C LYS A 148 -7.86 -5.81 1.62
N THR A 149 -8.29 -6.99 1.20
CA THR A 149 -8.25 -8.21 2.02
C THR A 149 -6.81 -8.64 2.30
N LEU A 150 -5.94 -8.64 1.28
CA LEU A 150 -4.53 -8.98 1.49
C LEU A 150 -3.84 -7.98 2.43
N LYS A 151 -4.05 -6.67 2.25
CA LYS A 151 -3.52 -5.64 3.16
C LYS A 151 -3.91 -5.90 4.60
N LYS A 152 -5.19 -6.22 4.85
CA LYS A 152 -5.72 -6.54 6.18
C LYS A 152 -5.09 -7.82 6.75
N HIS A 153 -5.02 -8.88 5.95
CA HIS A 153 -4.38 -10.14 6.36
C HIS A 153 -2.91 -9.94 6.70
N PHE A 154 -2.20 -9.17 5.87
CA PHE A 154 -0.80 -8.84 6.10
C PHE A 154 -0.59 -8.10 7.42
N LEU A 155 -1.35 -7.05 7.69
CA LEU A 155 -1.23 -6.28 8.93
C LEU A 155 -1.49 -7.13 10.18
N ASN A 156 -2.53 -7.95 10.14
CA ASN A 156 -2.89 -8.84 11.24
C ASN A 156 -1.82 -9.92 11.45
N ALA A 157 -1.38 -10.58 10.38
CA ALA A 157 -0.36 -11.61 10.43
C ALA A 157 0.98 -11.06 10.91
N LEU A 158 1.40 -9.89 10.42
CA LEU A 158 2.62 -9.20 10.85
C LEU A 158 2.59 -8.91 12.34
N SER A 159 1.51 -8.32 12.84
CA SER A 159 1.38 -8.00 14.24
C SER A 159 1.42 -9.24 15.13
N ILE A 160 0.66 -10.28 14.78
CA ILE A 160 0.68 -11.56 15.48
C ILE A 160 2.08 -12.17 15.49
N TYR A 161 2.74 -12.20 14.34
CA TYR A 161 4.06 -12.82 14.21
C TYR A 161 5.13 -12.09 15.02
N VAL A 162 5.17 -10.76 14.94
CA VAL A 162 6.13 -9.94 15.70
C VAL A 162 5.94 -10.11 17.21
N HIS A 163 4.71 -10.07 17.71
CA HIS A 163 4.43 -10.26 19.14
C HIS A 163 4.78 -11.68 19.61
N LYS A 164 4.50 -12.69 18.77
CA LYS A 164 4.92 -14.08 19.03
C LYS A 164 6.45 -14.22 19.12
N VAL A 165 7.20 -13.61 18.22
CA VAL A 165 8.67 -13.63 18.24
C VAL A 165 9.22 -12.95 19.50
N LYS A 166 8.51 -11.95 20.05
CA LYS A 166 8.82 -11.33 21.32
C LYS A 166 8.51 -12.20 22.54
N GLY A 167 7.90 -13.38 22.36
CA GLY A 167 7.51 -14.27 23.44
C GLY A 167 6.18 -13.89 24.13
N GLU A 168 5.37 -13.03 23.50
CA GLU A 168 4.04 -12.68 24.00
C GLU A 168 3.02 -13.79 23.62
N ASP A 169 2.06 -14.05 24.51
CA ASP A 169 0.92 -14.94 24.20
C ASP A 169 0.05 -14.27 23.13
N VAL A 170 -0.14 -14.99 22.01
CA VAL A 170 -0.92 -14.47 20.89
C VAL A 170 -2.41 -14.45 21.22
N THR A 171 -2.99 -13.26 21.19
CA THR A 171 -4.40 -13.02 21.42
C THR A 171 -5.01 -12.13 20.34
N ILE A 172 -6.35 -12.03 20.31
CA ILE A 172 -7.08 -11.12 19.40
C ILE A 172 -6.73 -9.63 19.63
N GLU A 173 -6.16 -9.29 20.78
CA GLU A 173 -5.72 -7.93 21.06
C GLU A 173 -4.61 -7.48 20.09
N HIS A 174 -3.78 -8.41 19.59
CA HIS A 174 -2.67 -8.11 18.70
C HIS A 174 -3.09 -7.67 17.30
N ILE A 175 -4.34 -7.94 16.89
CA ILE A 175 -4.87 -7.45 15.61
C ILE A 175 -5.61 -6.11 15.74
N LYS A 176 -5.68 -5.53 16.94
CA LYS A 176 -6.23 -4.18 17.10
C LYS A 176 -5.30 -3.11 16.55
N MET A 177 -5.88 -2.07 15.98
CA MET A 177 -5.15 -0.95 15.36
C MET A 177 -4.00 -0.43 16.25
N LYS A 178 -4.23 -0.27 17.55
CA LYS A 178 -3.22 0.21 18.51
C LYS A 178 -1.97 -0.69 18.54
N LYS A 179 -2.15 -2.01 18.51
CA LYS A 179 -1.05 -2.98 18.53
C LYS A 179 -0.30 -3.00 17.20
N ILE A 180 -1.01 -2.98 16.08
CA ILE A 180 -0.41 -2.89 14.74
C ILE A 180 0.42 -1.61 14.64
N LEU A 181 -0.12 -0.46 15.07
CA LEU A 181 0.59 0.81 15.07
C LEU A 181 1.72 0.91 16.11
N SER A 182 1.86 -0.02 17.03
CA SER A 182 3.00 -0.06 17.95
C SER A 182 4.24 -0.74 17.35
N LEU A 183 4.11 -1.40 16.19
CA LEU A 183 5.23 -2.05 15.50
C LEU A 183 6.27 -1.01 15.06
N ARG A 184 7.54 -1.31 15.28
CA ARG A 184 8.67 -0.46 14.86
C ARG A 184 9.09 -0.79 13.43
N ALA A 185 9.76 0.14 12.77
CA ALA A 185 10.25 -0.03 11.40
C ALA A 185 11.14 -1.28 11.24
N GLU A 186 12.06 -1.50 12.19
CA GLU A 186 12.94 -2.68 12.21
C GLU A 186 12.14 -3.98 12.25
N GLU A 187 11.13 -4.02 13.11
CA GLU A 187 10.28 -5.22 13.29
C GLU A 187 9.48 -5.54 12.04
N ILE A 188 8.94 -4.51 11.38
CA ILE A 188 8.23 -4.64 10.12
C ILE A 188 9.16 -5.20 9.04
N ASN A 189 10.31 -4.53 8.84
CA ASN A 189 11.24 -4.85 7.77
C ASN A 189 11.91 -6.22 7.96
N ALA A 190 12.30 -6.57 9.18
CA ALA A 190 12.95 -7.85 9.48
C ALA A 190 12.03 -9.07 9.33
N ASN A 191 10.71 -8.89 9.49
CA ASN A 191 9.77 -10.00 9.49
C ASN A 191 8.91 -10.08 8.21
N LEU A 192 9.05 -9.12 7.27
CA LEU A 192 8.24 -9.02 6.08
C LEU A 192 8.18 -10.34 5.29
N SER A 193 9.33 -10.80 4.78
CA SER A 193 9.39 -11.98 3.91
C SER A 193 8.90 -13.25 4.61
N LYS A 194 9.16 -13.39 5.91
CA LYS A 194 8.64 -14.52 6.69
C LYS A 194 7.13 -14.50 6.79
N VAL A 195 6.55 -13.32 7.00
CA VAL A 195 5.10 -13.15 7.08
C VAL A 195 4.45 -13.40 5.72
N ILE A 196 5.01 -12.88 4.63
CA ILE A 196 4.47 -13.13 3.29
C ILE A 196 4.56 -14.61 2.93
N LYS A 197 5.69 -15.26 3.22
CA LYS A 197 5.84 -16.72 3.04
C LYS A 197 4.75 -17.49 3.82
N GLY A 198 4.50 -17.13 5.07
CA GLY A 198 3.45 -17.74 5.89
C GLY A 198 2.04 -17.51 5.34
N LEU A 199 1.74 -16.31 4.84
CA LEU A 199 0.45 -16.00 4.18
C LEU A 199 0.27 -16.81 2.89
N SER A 200 1.31 -16.91 2.07
CA SER A 200 1.29 -17.68 0.83
C SER A 200 1.00 -19.15 1.10
N ARG A 201 1.60 -19.73 2.15
CA ARG A 201 1.33 -21.10 2.61
C ARG A 201 -0.10 -21.26 3.13
N ALA A 202 -0.61 -20.28 3.89
CA ALA A 202 -1.99 -20.31 4.38
C ALA A 202 -2.99 -20.26 3.23
N TYR A 203 -2.77 -19.44 2.21
CA TYR A 203 -3.61 -19.39 1.01
C TYR A 203 -3.54 -20.69 0.21
N LEU A 204 -2.35 -21.25 0.04
CA LEU A 204 -2.18 -22.55 -0.60
C LEU A 204 -2.94 -23.65 0.18
N PHE A 205 -2.84 -23.66 1.50
CA PHE A 205 -3.58 -24.59 2.35
C PHE A 205 -5.09 -24.45 2.18
N LEU A 206 -5.62 -23.24 2.22
CA LEU A 206 -7.03 -22.94 1.99
C LEU A 206 -7.49 -23.40 0.60
N HIS A 207 -6.67 -23.18 -0.41
CA HIS A 207 -6.98 -23.65 -1.76
C HIS A 207 -7.03 -25.16 -1.86
N LEU A 208 -6.03 -25.85 -1.35
CA LEU A 208 -5.86 -27.28 -1.55
C LEU A 208 -6.71 -28.14 -0.61
N LYS A 209 -6.87 -27.71 0.66
CA LYS A 209 -7.55 -28.49 1.70
C LYS A 209 -8.98 -28.02 1.95
N CYS A 210 -9.25 -26.74 1.81
CA CYS A 210 -10.59 -26.18 2.03
C CYS A 210 -11.37 -25.96 0.72
N GLY A 211 -10.76 -26.24 -0.45
CA GLY A 211 -11.40 -26.10 -1.75
C GLY A 211 -11.72 -24.66 -2.17
N LEU A 212 -11.13 -23.66 -1.51
CA LEU A 212 -11.33 -22.26 -1.85
C LEU A 212 -10.63 -21.94 -3.19
N ALA A 213 -11.39 -21.45 -4.17
CA ALA A 213 -10.81 -21.05 -5.46
C ALA A 213 -10.20 -19.66 -5.42
N LYS A 214 -10.77 -18.74 -4.63
CA LYS A 214 -10.39 -17.33 -4.57
C LYS A 214 -10.49 -16.78 -3.15
N LEU A 215 -9.62 -15.83 -2.80
CA LEU A 215 -9.61 -15.22 -1.48
C LEU A 215 -10.94 -14.55 -1.07
N PRO A 216 -11.69 -13.87 -1.95
CA PRO A 216 -12.98 -13.29 -1.60
C PRO A 216 -14.07 -14.29 -1.18
N GLU A 217 -13.88 -15.58 -1.46
CA GLU A 217 -14.81 -16.65 -1.04
C GLU A 217 -14.68 -17.01 0.45
N LEU A 218 -13.63 -16.53 1.12
CA LEU A 218 -13.43 -16.75 2.55
C LEU A 218 -14.43 -15.93 3.36
N SER A 219 -15.51 -16.56 3.80
CA SER A 219 -16.60 -15.91 4.54
C SER A 219 -16.18 -15.32 5.88
N TYR A 220 -15.18 -15.90 6.53
CA TYR A 220 -14.66 -15.44 7.80
C TYR A 220 -13.15 -15.20 7.72
N GLU A 221 -12.78 -13.98 7.39
CA GLU A 221 -11.37 -13.58 7.13
C GLU A 221 -10.40 -13.91 8.27
N LEU A 222 -10.87 -13.88 9.54
CA LEU A 222 -10.01 -14.16 10.68
C LEU A 222 -9.61 -15.64 10.78
N MET A 223 -10.31 -16.57 10.11
CA MET A 223 -9.95 -17.99 10.08
C MET A 223 -8.57 -18.23 9.49
N MET A 224 -8.11 -17.32 8.60
CA MET A 224 -6.78 -17.39 8.02
C MET A 224 -5.67 -17.27 9.08
N LEU A 225 -5.90 -16.54 10.19
CA LEU A 225 -4.86 -16.26 11.19
C LEU A 225 -4.40 -17.49 11.99
N PRO A 226 -5.27 -18.37 12.49
CA PRO A 226 -4.85 -19.64 13.11
C PRO A 226 -4.03 -20.50 12.15
N ILE A 227 -4.47 -20.62 10.89
CA ILE A 227 -3.75 -21.35 9.85
C ILE A 227 -2.37 -20.74 9.65
N PHE A 228 -2.30 -19.42 9.42
CA PHE A 228 -1.05 -18.68 9.28
C PHE A 228 -0.10 -18.94 10.45
N ASN A 229 -0.60 -18.85 11.70
CA ASN A 229 0.22 -19.02 12.90
C ASN A 229 0.88 -20.40 13.02
N ILE A 230 0.31 -21.40 12.37
CA ILE A 230 0.86 -22.75 12.28
C ILE A 230 1.85 -22.84 11.11
N VAL A 231 1.41 -22.48 9.90
CA VAL A 231 2.16 -22.72 8.66
C VAL A 231 3.32 -21.76 8.42
N VAL A 232 3.40 -20.66 9.17
CA VAL A 232 4.56 -19.74 9.14
C VAL A 232 5.82 -20.38 9.70
N ASP A 233 5.68 -21.41 10.54
CA ASP A 233 6.76 -22.18 11.09
C ASP A 233 7.17 -23.31 10.10
N ASP A 234 8.45 -23.31 9.69
CA ASP A 234 8.95 -24.23 8.68
C ASP A 234 8.89 -25.71 9.15
N ALA A 235 9.10 -25.96 10.45
CA ALA A 235 9.03 -27.31 11.00
C ALA A 235 7.59 -27.83 10.99
N LYS A 236 6.64 -26.99 11.42
CA LYS A 236 5.21 -27.33 11.43
C LYS A 236 4.65 -27.47 10.02
N TRP A 237 5.08 -26.64 9.08
CA TRP A 237 4.69 -26.74 7.68
C TRP A 237 5.06 -28.07 7.04
N ASN A 238 6.19 -28.64 7.45
CA ASN A 238 6.68 -29.92 6.92
C ASN A 238 6.23 -31.15 7.75
N ASP A 239 5.61 -30.93 8.91
CA ASP A 239 5.10 -32.03 9.73
C ASP A 239 3.71 -32.48 9.27
N VAL A 240 3.63 -33.72 8.76
CA VAL A 240 2.39 -34.31 8.23
C VAL A 240 1.26 -34.34 9.28
N ASN A 241 1.59 -34.64 10.53
CA ASN A 241 0.58 -34.73 11.58
C ASN A 241 0.01 -33.35 11.94
N THR A 242 0.86 -32.33 11.96
CA THR A 242 0.42 -30.95 12.21
C THR A 242 -0.50 -30.47 11.09
N ILE A 243 -0.13 -30.67 9.82
CA ILE A 243 -0.94 -30.24 8.67
C ILE A 243 -2.30 -30.97 8.66
N LYS A 244 -2.35 -32.27 8.96
CA LYS A 244 -3.62 -33.01 9.07
C LYS A 244 -4.52 -32.49 10.21
N ARG A 245 -3.95 -32.02 11.33
CA ARG A 245 -4.74 -31.43 12.43
C ARG A 245 -5.31 -30.05 12.12
N VAL A 246 -4.70 -29.29 11.20
CA VAL A 246 -5.21 -28.00 10.76
C VAL A 246 -6.46 -28.18 9.87
N GLU A 247 -6.62 -29.35 9.25
CA GLU A 247 -7.74 -29.69 8.38
C GLU A 247 -9.04 -29.98 9.18
N TYR A 248 -8.93 -30.37 10.45
CA TYR A 248 -10.07 -30.67 11.34
C TYR A 248 -10.28 -29.58 12.38
#